data_a416d9e30a0d0c21a1305a9019055a45
#
_entry.id   a416d9e30a0d0c21a1305a9019055a45
#
_cell.length_a   1.000
_cell.length_b   1.000
_cell.length_c   1.000
_cell.angle_alpha   90.00
_cell.angle_beta   90.00
_cell.angle_gamma   90.00
#
_symmetry.space_group_name_H-M   'P 1'
#
loop_
_entity.id
_entity.type
_entity.pdbx_description
1 polymer ?
#
loop_
_entity_poly.entity_id
_entity_poly.type
_entity_poly.pdbx_seq_one_letter_code
_entity_poly.pdbx_strand_id
1 'polypeptide(L)'
;MNTDVLVIGGGNAALCAALMAREAGSRVLLLESAPRAWRGGNSAHTRNLRCMHDAPQDVLVDAYPEEEYWQDLLKVTGGLTDEPLARLVIRASSTCRPWMRRHGVHFQPALAGTLHVARTNAFFMGGGKALVNAYYRSAEALGVQVRYESPVERIEIENGTFQAAWVKGQRITAKSCVLAAGGFESNREWLREAWGQNARGEWPADNFLIRGTAYNRGVLLKHLLDDHGADRIGDPTQAHMVAIDARAPLFDGGICTRIDCVSLGVVVNREGERFYDEGEDFWPKRYAIWGRLVAQQPGQIGYSIIDSKAIGRFMPPVFPGVKADSLPELAQKLGLPVETFMQTLNAYNAACRVGRFDHTTLDDCHTEGLAPAKTHWARPIDTAPFYGYALKPGVTFTYLGLHTDDTAAVRFGNQPSRNLFVAGEMMAGNVLGKGYTAGVGMSIGTAFGRMAGRNAALAAAGQAAAHGAVQDEG
;
A
#
# COMPACT_ATOMS: atom_id res chain seq x y z
N MET A 1 23.29 25.13 10.12
CA MET A 1 22.52 24.53 11.23
C MET A 1 23.16 23.21 11.61
N ASN A 2 23.31 22.97 12.90
CA ASN A 2 23.97 21.76 13.38
C ASN A 2 22.89 20.66 13.54
N THR A 3 22.75 19.76 12.57
CA THR A 3 21.76 18.68 12.52
C THR A 3 22.45 17.37 12.90
N ASP A 4 21.88 16.62 13.84
CA ASP A 4 22.40 15.30 14.20
C ASP A 4 21.80 14.24 13.27
N VAL A 5 20.47 14.23 13.09
CA VAL A 5 19.76 13.30 12.21
C VAL A 5 18.99 14.05 11.13
N LEU A 6 19.25 13.71 9.89
CA LEU A 6 18.47 14.16 8.72
C LEU A 6 17.44 13.08 8.36
N VAL A 7 16.18 13.46 8.24
CA VAL A 7 15.11 12.57 7.75
C VAL A 7 14.61 13.09 6.42
N ILE A 8 14.64 12.24 5.39
CA ILE A 8 14.21 12.59 4.04
C ILE A 8 12.88 11.90 3.73
N GLY A 9 11.84 12.70 3.57
CA GLY A 9 10.45 12.33 3.41
C GLY A 9 9.57 12.89 4.53
N GLY A 10 8.25 12.80 4.37
CA GLY A 10 7.28 13.33 5.34
C GLY A 10 6.07 12.44 5.54
N GLY A 11 6.14 11.16 5.10
CA GLY A 11 5.12 10.14 5.33
C GLY A 11 5.26 9.46 6.71
N ASN A 12 4.45 8.43 6.93
CA ASN A 12 4.42 7.68 8.19
C ASN A 12 5.82 7.22 8.64
N ALA A 13 6.60 6.58 7.78
CA ALA A 13 7.91 6.06 8.14
C ALA A 13 8.90 7.19 8.53
N ALA A 14 8.89 8.28 7.77
CA ALA A 14 9.73 9.45 8.04
C ALA A 14 9.37 10.11 9.37
N LEU A 15 8.08 10.29 9.65
CA LEU A 15 7.60 10.89 10.89
C LEU A 15 7.88 9.99 12.10
N CYS A 16 7.70 8.66 11.97
CA CYS A 16 8.12 7.71 13.00
C CYS A 16 9.63 7.81 13.28
N ALA A 17 10.46 7.90 12.24
CA ALA A 17 11.91 8.04 12.41
C ALA A 17 12.28 9.38 13.08
N ALA A 18 11.66 10.47 12.66
CA ALA A 18 11.92 11.78 13.23
C ALA A 18 11.54 11.87 14.72
N LEU A 19 10.38 11.31 15.09
CA LEU A 19 9.90 11.26 16.46
C LEU A 19 10.85 10.42 17.33
N MET A 20 11.19 9.20 16.91
CA MET A 20 12.12 8.34 17.66
C MET A 20 13.50 8.97 17.84
N ALA A 21 14.06 9.55 16.78
CA ALA A 21 15.36 10.21 16.87
C ALA A 21 15.32 11.43 17.81
N ARG A 22 14.20 12.15 17.82
CA ARG A 22 14.01 13.30 18.70
C ARG A 22 13.81 12.90 20.15
N GLU A 23 13.05 11.85 20.42
CA GLU A 23 12.89 11.26 21.76
C GLU A 23 14.24 10.78 22.33
N ALA A 24 15.13 10.27 21.47
CA ALA A 24 16.52 9.92 21.83
C ALA A 24 17.43 11.15 22.01
N GLY A 25 16.91 12.39 21.97
CA GLY A 25 17.65 13.62 22.24
C GLY A 25 18.37 14.22 21.03
N SER A 26 18.28 13.65 19.82
CA SER A 26 18.94 14.19 18.62
C SER A 26 18.26 15.46 18.12
N ARG A 27 19.06 16.36 17.50
CA ARG A 27 18.51 17.47 16.71
C ARG A 27 18.15 16.97 15.33
N VAL A 28 16.84 17.01 15.02
CA VAL A 28 16.28 16.41 13.81
C VAL A 28 15.85 17.48 12.82
N LEU A 29 16.26 17.34 11.56
CA LEU A 29 15.75 18.07 10.41
C LEU A 29 15.01 17.09 9.51
N LEU A 30 13.73 17.37 9.22
CA LEU A 30 12.90 16.61 8.28
C LEU A 30 12.69 17.43 7.00
N LEU A 31 12.98 16.81 5.85
CA LEU A 31 12.79 17.40 4.52
C LEU A 31 11.62 16.74 3.81
N GLU A 32 10.55 17.51 3.59
CA GLU A 32 9.38 17.09 2.83
C GLU A 32 9.36 17.79 1.47
N SER A 33 9.23 17.01 0.40
CA SER A 33 9.20 17.54 -0.97
C SER A 33 7.92 18.28 -1.31
N ALA A 34 6.80 17.86 -0.71
CA ALA A 34 5.49 18.46 -0.94
C ALA A 34 5.31 19.79 -0.17
N PRO A 35 4.46 20.70 -0.65
CA PRO A 35 3.97 21.80 0.15
C PRO A 35 3.20 21.29 1.37
N ARG A 36 3.11 22.12 2.41
CA ARG A 36 2.46 21.76 3.69
C ARG A 36 1.04 21.19 3.51
N ALA A 37 0.27 21.69 2.56
CA ALA A 37 -1.10 21.23 2.30
C ALA A 37 -1.15 19.77 1.77
N TRP A 38 -0.12 19.32 1.08
CA TRP A 38 -0.02 18.01 0.42
C TRP A 38 0.99 17.05 1.09
N ARG A 39 1.49 17.45 2.27
CA ARG A 39 2.46 16.65 3.04
C ARG A 39 1.93 15.28 3.43
N GLY A 40 2.84 14.36 3.65
CA GLY A 40 2.52 13.05 4.23
C GLY A 40 2.56 11.90 3.23
N GLY A 41 2.86 12.15 1.97
CA GLY A 41 2.97 11.11 0.95
C GLY A 41 1.73 10.22 0.88
N ASN A 42 1.92 8.95 0.55
CA ASN A 42 0.82 7.98 0.49
C ASN A 42 0.17 7.71 1.85
N SER A 43 0.84 8.02 2.95
CA SER A 43 0.28 7.85 4.29
C SER A 43 -0.95 8.74 4.53
N ALA A 44 -1.06 9.88 3.82
CA ALA A 44 -2.25 10.72 3.86
C ALA A 44 -3.51 10.04 3.29
N HIS A 45 -3.34 9.00 2.49
CA HIS A 45 -4.41 8.23 1.83
C HIS A 45 -4.71 6.88 2.50
N THR A 46 -4.04 6.53 3.59
CA THR A 46 -4.26 5.29 4.32
C THR A 46 -5.49 5.33 5.21
N ARG A 47 -5.98 4.18 5.64
CA ARG A 47 -7.10 4.10 6.59
C ARG A 47 -6.86 3.20 7.80
N ASN A 48 -5.93 2.25 7.74
CA ASN A 48 -5.74 1.25 8.78
C ASN A 48 -4.31 0.76 8.89
N LEU A 49 -4.02 0.16 10.04
CA LEU A 49 -2.78 -0.54 10.39
C LEU A 49 -3.12 -2.00 10.69
N ARG A 50 -2.35 -2.95 10.14
CA ARG A 50 -2.47 -4.37 10.49
C ARG A 50 -1.65 -4.66 11.73
N CYS A 51 -2.25 -5.32 12.73
CA CYS A 51 -1.64 -5.50 14.05
C CYS A 51 -1.71 -6.94 14.51
N MET A 52 -0.57 -7.51 14.91
CA MET A 52 -0.51 -8.74 15.69
C MET A 52 -1.03 -8.46 17.12
N HIS A 53 -1.82 -9.37 17.68
CA HIS A 53 -2.28 -9.33 19.07
C HIS A 53 -2.81 -10.71 19.49
N ASP A 54 -2.65 -11.04 20.78
CA ASP A 54 -2.97 -12.37 21.31
C ASP A 54 -4.37 -12.44 21.95
N ALA A 55 -5.04 -11.30 22.12
CA ALA A 55 -6.35 -11.19 22.74
C ALA A 55 -7.11 -9.99 22.15
N PRO A 56 -8.46 -9.95 22.27
CA PRO A 56 -9.25 -8.78 21.89
C PRO A 56 -8.73 -7.49 22.53
N GLN A 57 -8.77 -6.41 21.78
CA GLN A 57 -8.38 -5.06 22.20
C GLN A 57 -9.53 -4.09 21.92
N ASP A 58 -9.40 -2.84 22.37
CA ASP A 58 -10.46 -1.82 22.27
C ASP A 58 -11.11 -1.64 20.88
N VAL A 59 -10.31 -1.76 19.81
CA VAL A 59 -10.77 -1.59 18.42
C VAL A 59 -10.55 -2.82 17.55
N LEU A 60 -10.05 -3.90 18.12
CA LEU A 60 -9.77 -5.18 17.47
C LEU A 60 -10.52 -6.30 18.19
N VAL A 61 -11.35 -7.02 17.44
CA VAL A 61 -12.05 -8.18 17.96
C VAL A 61 -11.15 -9.41 17.87
N ASP A 62 -11.29 -10.36 18.84
CA ASP A 62 -10.59 -11.63 18.83
C ASP A 62 -9.04 -11.51 18.84
N ALA A 63 -8.32 -12.61 18.62
CA ALA A 63 -6.86 -12.66 18.52
C ALA A 63 -6.41 -12.71 17.06
N TYR A 64 -5.21 -12.22 16.80
CA TYR A 64 -4.51 -12.35 15.51
C TYR A 64 -3.02 -12.61 15.79
N PRO A 65 -2.66 -13.88 16.09
CA PRO A 65 -1.32 -14.25 16.53
C PRO A 65 -0.29 -14.18 15.39
N GLU A 66 0.99 -14.20 15.78
CA GLU A 66 2.13 -14.09 14.83
C GLU A 66 2.04 -15.08 13.69
N GLU A 67 1.77 -16.37 13.98
CA GLU A 67 1.79 -17.41 12.97
C GLU A 67 0.65 -17.24 11.94
N GLU A 68 -0.52 -16.82 12.36
CA GLU A 68 -1.62 -16.54 11.44
C GLU A 68 -1.29 -15.35 10.53
N TYR A 69 -0.72 -14.28 11.10
CA TYR A 69 -0.29 -13.13 10.31
C TYR A 69 0.82 -13.54 9.32
N TRP A 70 1.76 -14.37 9.75
CA TRP A 70 2.80 -14.92 8.88
C TRP A 70 2.23 -15.72 7.72
N GLN A 71 1.28 -16.61 7.97
CA GLN A 71 0.63 -17.42 6.93
C GLN A 71 -0.16 -16.54 5.93
N ASP A 72 -0.85 -15.51 6.41
CA ASP A 72 -1.51 -14.53 5.55
C ASP A 72 -0.51 -13.82 4.64
N LEU A 73 0.64 -13.40 5.17
CA LEU A 73 1.69 -12.74 4.41
C LEU A 73 2.37 -13.69 3.42
N LEU A 74 2.72 -14.89 3.85
CA LEU A 74 3.32 -15.92 3.02
C LEU A 74 2.42 -16.28 1.82
N LYS A 75 1.13 -16.42 2.06
CA LYS A 75 0.13 -16.68 1.00
C LYS A 75 0.10 -15.57 -0.05
N VAL A 76 0.03 -14.31 0.34
CA VAL A 76 -0.06 -13.20 -0.62
C VAL A 76 1.26 -12.94 -1.35
N THR A 77 2.40 -13.16 -0.69
CA THR A 77 3.72 -13.00 -1.30
C THR A 77 4.15 -14.23 -2.11
N GLY A 78 3.49 -15.38 -1.90
CA GLY A 78 3.88 -16.66 -2.51
C GLY A 78 5.32 -17.06 -2.17
N GLY A 79 5.80 -16.72 -0.98
CA GLY A 79 7.16 -16.99 -0.50
C GLY A 79 8.22 -15.97 -0.95
N LEU A 80 7.86 -14.95 -1.73
CA LEU A 80 8.77 -13.87 -2.09
C LEU A 80 8.83 -12.84 -0.96
N THR A 81 9.53 -13.17 0.11
CA THR A 81 9.67 -12.35 1.33
C THR A 81 10.90 -12.81 2.10
N ASP A 82 11.56 -11.90 2.80
CA ASP A 82 12.57 -12.22 3.81
C ASP A 82 11.84 -12.57 5.12
N GLU A 83 11.78 -13.85 5.49
CA GLU A 83 11.04 -14.30 6.68
C GLU A 83 11.51 -13.63 7.97
N PRO A 84 12.82 -13.55 8.29
CA PRO A 84 13.31 -12.82 9.46
C PRO A 84 12.78 -11.38 9.55
N LEU A 85 12.86 -10.60 8.47
CA LEU A 85 12.40 -9.22 8.45
C LEU A 85 10.87 -9.12 8.47
N ALA A 86 10.17 -10.02 7.79
CA ALA A 86 8.71 -10.09 7.83
C ALA A 86 8.19 -10.40 9.23
N ARG A 87 8.76 -11.40 9.91
CA ARG A 87 8.39 -11.72 11.30
C ARG A 87 8.74 -10.59 12.27
N LEU A 88 9.85 -9.87 12.02
CA LEU A 88 10.19 -8.69 12.80
C LEU A 88 9.08 -7.62 12.68
N VAL A 89 8.60 -7.33 11.46
CA VAL A 89 7.48 -6.39 11.24
C VAL A 89 6.21 -6.87 11.95
N ILE A 90 5.90 -8.17 11.84
CA ILE A 90 4.72 -8.76 12.46
C ILE A 90 4.76 -8.55 13.99
N ARG A 91 5.86 -8.93 14.65
CA ARG A 91 6.04 -8.75 16.10
C ARG A 91 6.01 -7.28 16.50
N ALA A 92 6.74 -6.41 15.77
CA ALA A 92 6.74 -4.97 16.03
C ALA A 92 5.36 -4.33 15.89
N SER A 93 4.47 -4.89 15.07
CA SER A 93 3.13 -4.35 14.85
C SER A 93 2.27 -4.35 16.12
N SER A 94 2.55 -5.24 17.08
CA SER A 94 1.84 -5.31 18.37
C SER A 94 2.02 -4.04 19.21
N THR A 95 3.20 -3.41 19.13
CA THR A 95 3.52 -2.19 19.90
C THR A 95 3.27 -0.90 19.10
N CYS A 96 2.94 -0.99 17.81
CA CYS A 96 2.74 0.20 16.98
C CYS A 96 1.58 1.07 17.49
N ARG A 97 0.42 0.49 17.81
CA ARG A 97 -0.76 1.26 18.24
C ARG A 97 -0.55 2.05 19.52
N PRO A 98 -0.04 1.46 20.63
CA PRO A 98 0.27 2.21 21.84
C PRO A 98 1.23 3.37 21.58
N TRP A 99 2.29 3.13 20.82
CA TRP A 99 3.24 4.17 20.45
C TRP A 99 2.60 5.29 19.62
N MET A 100 1.82 4.94 18.60
CA MET A 100 1.11 5.92 17.76
C MET A 100 0.16 6.79 18.57
N ARG A 101 -0.53 6.21 19.59
CA ARG A 101 -1.41 6.95 20.51
C ARG A 101 -0.66 8.00 21.33
N ARG A 102 0.54 7.70 21.81
CA ARG A 102 1.38 8.69 22.52
C ARG A 102 1.68 9.92 21.65
N HIS A 103 1.67 9.75 20.33
CA HIS A 103 1.84 10.82 19.35
C HIS A 103 0.52 11.39 18.80
N GLY A 104 -0.59 11.16 19.50
CA GLY A 104 -1.89 11.76 19.20
C GLY A 104 -2.67 11.11 18.06
N VAL A 105 -2.30 9.90 17.66
CA VAL A 105 -3.09 9.11 16.69
C VAL A 105 -4.24 8.41 17.41
N HIS A 106 -5.45 8.56 16.89
CA HIS A 106 -6.63 7.91 17.43
C HIS A 106 -7.10 6.78 16.51
N PHE A 107 -7.69 5.76 17.11
CA PHE A 107 -8.19 4.58 16.41
C PHE A 107 -9.69 4.42 16.62
N GLN A 108 -10.34 3.77 15.69
CA GLN A 108 -11.75 3.39 15.71
C GLN A 108 -11.92 1.95 15.26
N PRO A 109 -13.04 1.28 15.59
CA PRO A 109 -13.37 -0.02 15.02
C PRO A 109 -13.45 0.01 13.50
N ALA A 110 -13.37 -1.17 12.88
CA ALA A 110 -13.52 -1.32 11.44
C ALA A 110 -14.86 -0.76 10.96
N LEU A 111 -14.85 -0.09 9.82
CA LEU A 111 -16.07 0.47 9.21
C LEU A 111 -16.98 -0.65 8.69
N ALA A 112 -18.28 -0.44 8.76
CA ALA A 112 -19.26 -1.34 8.16
C ALA A 112 -18.97 -1.57 6.66
N GLY A 113 -19.17 -2.79 6.17
CA GLY A 113 -18.88 -3.16 4.78
C GLY A 113 -17.39 -3.35 4.45
N THR A 114 -16.48 -3.26 5.41
CA THR A 114 -15.03 -3.48 5.20
C THR A 114 -14.59 -4.93 5.43
N LEU A 115 -15.48 -5.85 5.42
CA LEU A 115 -15.32 -7.32 5.54
C LEU A 115 -14.02 -7.82 6.19
N HIS A 116 -14.12 -8.61 7.25
CA HIS A 116 -13.04 -9.39 7.89
C HIS A 116 -11.77 -8.64 8.34
N VAL A 117 -11.81 -7.31 8.41
CA VAL A 117 -10.66 -6.54 8.89
C VAL A 117 -10.77 -6.12 10.37
N ALA A 118 -11.92 -6.30 11.01
CA ALA A 118 -12.13 -5.93 12.41
C ALA A 118 -11.21 -6.67 13.38
N ARG A 119 -10.81 -7.89 13.01
CA ARG A 119 -9.91 -8.73 13.80
C ARG A 119 -8.43 -8.42 13.55
N THR A 120 -8.07 -8.02 12.34
CA THR A 120 -6.67 -7.90 11.92
C THR A 120 -6.18 -6.46 11.84
N ASN A 121 -7.08 -5.47 11.68
CA ASN A 121 -6.72 -4.09 11.36
C ASN A 121 -7.39 -3.08 12.27
N ALA A 122 -6.59 -2.21 12.86
CA ALA A 122 -7.05 -1.02 13.56
C ALA A 122 -7.21 0.15 12.59
N PHE A 123 -8.38 0.79 12.57
CA PHE A 123 -8.67 1.92 11.69
C PHE A 123 -8.28 3.23 12.32
N PHE A 124 -7.68 4.11 11.54
CA PHE A 124 -7.36 5.47 11.98
C PHE A 124 -8.63 6.32 12.02
N MET A 125 -8.93 6.91 13.15
CA MET A 125 -10.01 7.89 13.27
C MET A 125 -9.66 9.13 12.45
N GLY A 126 -10.49 9.46 11.45
CA GLY A 126 -10.22 10.52 10.48
C GLY A 126 -9.21 10.14 9.39
N GLY A 127 -8.83 8.85 9.28
CA GLY A 127 -7.98 8.33 8.22
C GLY A 127 -6.54 8.82 8.24
N GLY A 128 -5.85 8.66 7.11
CA GLY A 128 -4.43 8.99 6.98
C GLY A 128 -4.11 10.47 7.14
N LYS A 129 -5.02 11.37 6.75
CA LYS A 129 -4.84 12.83 6.99
C LYS A 129 -4.77 13.15 8.48
N ALA A 130 -5.64 12.55 9.30
CA ALA A 130 -5.64 12.77 10.74
C ALA A 130 -4.36 12.20 11.39
N LEU A 131 -3.96 10.99 10.99
CA LEU A 131 -2.70 10.37 11.40
C LEU A 131 -1.49 11.27 11.11
N VAL A 132 -1.33 11.68 9.85
CA VAL A 132 -0.20 12.54 9.43
C VAL A 132 -0.20 13.85 10.19
N ASN A 133 -1.36 14.49 10.36
CA ASN A 133 -1.47 15.74 11.11
C ASN A 133 -1.14 15.57 12.60
N ALA A 134 -1.52 14.44 13.21
CA ALA A 134 -1.15 14.13 14.58
C ALA A 134 0.37 14.02 14.75
N TYR A 135 1.02 13.28 13.87
CA TYR A 135 2.46 13.12 13.89
C TYR A 135 3.22 14.44 13.65
N TYR A 136 2.78 15.26 12.70
CA TYR A 136 3.42 16.58 12.50
C TYR A 136 3.27 17.48 13.72
N ARG A 137 2.09 17.49 14.38
CA ARG A 137 1.93 18.24 15.64
C ARG A 137 2.86 17.73 16.74
N SER A 138 2.97 16.41 16.90
CA SER A 138 3.88 15.81 17.87
C SER A 138 5.35 16.13 17.56
N ALA A 139 5.75 16.02 16.30
CA ALA A 139 7.11 16.32 15.85
C ALA A 139 7.47 17.81 16.08
N GLU A 140 6.58 18.73 15.71
CA GLU A 140 6.76 20.17 15.92
C GLU A 140 6.84 20.50 17.43
N ALA A 141 5.97 19.88 18.26
CA ALA A 141 5.98 20.07 19.72
C ALA A 141 7.27 19.56 20.38
N LEU A 142 7.85 18.48 19.86
CA LEU A 142 9.13 17.93 20.31
C LEU A 142 10.35 18.71 19.75
N GLY A 143 10.14 19.69 18.86
CA GLY A 143 11.20 20.52 18.29
C GLY A 143 11.89 19.91 17.08
N VAL A 144 11.24 18.99 16.34
CA VAL A 144 11.69 18.59 15.01
C VAL A 144 11.56 19.78 14.06
N GLN A 145 12.66 20.10 13.37
CA GLN A 145 12.62 21.13 12.33
C GLN A 145 12.07 20.53 11.03
N VAL A 146 11.00 21.08 10.49
CA VAL A 146 10.40 20.62 9.25
C VAL A 146 10.57 21.67 8.16
N ARG A 147 11.11 21.23 6.99
CA ARG A 147 11.18 22.05 5.77
C ARG A 147 10.32 21.41 4.70
N TYR A 148 9.29 22.14 4.28
CA TYR A 148 8.43 21.79 3.15
C TYR A 148 9.03 22.29 1.84
N GLU A 149 8.50 21.80 0.70
CA GLU A 149 8.97 22.16 -0.65
C GLU A 149 10.50 22.02 -0.79
N SER A 150 11.02 20.98 -0.16
CA SER A 150 12.45 20.69 -0.05
C SER A 150 12.79 19.33 -0.68
N PRO A 151 12.61 19.18 -2.00
CA PRO A 151 12.96 17.95 -2.69
C PRO A 151 14.48 17.73 -2.59
N VAL A 152 14.87 16.56 -2.10
CA VAL A 152 16.27 16.14 -2.09
C VAL A 152 16.60 15.59 -3.48
N GLU A 153 17.58 16.22 -4.13
CA GLU A 153 17.97 15.92 -5.52
C GLU A 153 18.96 14.75 -5.57
N ARG A 154 19.91 14.73 -4.64
CA ARG A 154 20.96 13.72 -4.51
C ARG A 154 21.52 13.71 -3.10
N ILE A 155 22.23 12.63 -2.78
CA ILE A 155 23.01 12.52 -1.55
C ILE A 155 24.47 12.20 -1.88
N GLU A 156 25.36 12.58 -0.98
CA GLU A 156 26.78 12.24 -1.04
C GLU A 156 27.04 11.04 -0.13
N ILE A 157 27.68 10.01 -0.68
CA ILE A 157 28.07 8.81 0.04
C ILE A 157 29.52 8.51 -0.28
N GLU A 158 30.32 8.29 0.76
CA GLU A 158 31.69 7.86 0.64
C GLU A 158 31.89 6.54 1.41
N ASN A 159 32.35 5.52 0.72
CA ASN A 159 32.55 4.18 1.29
C ASN A 159 31.33 3.66 2.09
N GLY A 160 30.13 3.79 1.53
CA GLY A 160 28.87 3.39 2.15
C GLY A 160 28.42 4.27 3.33
N THR A 161 29.07 5.41 3.55
CA THR A 161 28.78 6.33 4.64
C THR A 161 28.19 7.63 4.10
N PHE A 162 27.05 8.05 4.61
CA PHE A 162 26.37 9.30 4.26
C PHE A 162 27.20 10.50 4.70
N GLN A 163 27.36 11.49 3.82
CA GLN A 163 28.06 12.74 4.06
C GLN A 163 27.16 13.96 4.04
N ALA A 164 26.27 14.06 3.04
CA ALA A 164 25.38 15.21 2.87
C ALA A 164 24.20 14.89 1.95
N ALA A 165 23.17 15.74 2.00
CA ALA A 165 22.08 15.79 1.04
C ALA A 165 22.06 17.15 0.32
N TRP A 166 21.55 17.18 -0.91
CA TRP A 166 21.41 18.38 -1.72
C TRP A 166 19.95 18.73 -1.97
N VAL A 167 19.59 19.96 -1.65
CA VAL A 167 18.24 20.51 -1.79
C VAL A 167 18.34 21.87 -2.46
N LYS A 168 17.78 22.02 -3.65
CA LYS A 168 17.78 23.29 -4.40
C LYS A 168 19.21 23.91 -4.48
N GLY A 169 20.20 23.07 -4.77
CA GLY A 169 21.61 23.47 -4.85
C GLY A 169 22.29 23.75 -3.51
N GLN A 170 21.64 23.60 -2.38
CA GLN A 170 22.22 23.74 -1.05
C GLN A 170 22.67 22.40 -0.48
N ARG A 171 23.90 22.34 0.00
CA ARG A 171 24.43 21.16 0.69
C ARG A 171 24.06 21.19 2.17
N ILE A 172 23.37 20.11 2.62
CA ILE A 172 22.93 19.92 4.00
C ILE A 172 23.68 18.74 4.60
N THR A 173 24.40 18.97 5.68
CA THR A 173 25.15 17.94 6.41
C THR A 173 24.40 17.49 7.66
N ALA A 174 24.56 16.22 8.02
CA ALA A 174 24.11 15.64 9.28
C ALA A 174 25.04 14.47 9.63
N LYS A 175 25.03 14.03 10.89
CA LYS A 175 25.83 12.88 11.34
C LYS A 175 25.26 11.55 10.85
N SER A 176 23.93 11.47 10.70
CA SER A 176 23.24 10.32 10.14
C SER A 176 22.02 10.74 9.32
N CYS A 177 21.53 9.82 8.49
CA CYS A 177 20.40 10.08 7.61
C CYS A 177 19.42 8.91 7.60
N VAL A 178 18.11 9.20 7.57
CA VAL A 178 17.05 8.24 7.33
C VAL A 178 16.35 8.56 6.01
N LEU A 179 16.32 7.57 5.12
CA LEU A 179 15.64 7.60 3.83
C LEU A 179 14.22 7.02 3.99
N ALA A 180 13.21 7.85 3.84
CA ALA A 180 11.81 7.46 3.90
C ALA A 180 10.97 8.26 2.89
N ALA A 181 11.50 8.39 1.67
CA ALA A 181 10.97 9.26 0.61
C ALA A 181 9.91 8.58 -0.27
N GLY A 182 9.40 7.41 0.13
CA GLY A 182 8.40 6.66 -0.63
C GLY A 182 8.99 5.89 -1.82
N GLY A 183 8.12 5.39 -2.70
CA GLY A 183 8.50 4.65 -3.89
C GLY A 183 8.61 5.53 -5.14
N PHE A 184 8.33 4.92 -6.30
CA PHE A 184 8.41 5.60 -7.60
C PHE A 184 7.11 5.52 -8.41
N GLU A 185 6.00 5.17 -7.78
CA GLU A 185 4.71 4.98 -8.45
C GLU A 185 4.21 6.22 -9.21
N SER A 186 4.67 7.42 -8.84
CA SER A 186 4.34 8.66 -9.54
C SER A 186 5.31 9.03 -10.66
N ASN A 187 6.35 8.22 -10.87
CA ASN A 187 7.25 8.34 -12.01
C ASN A 187 6.74 7.49 -13.18
N ARG A 188 5.90 8.09 -14.02
CA ARG A 188 5.25 7.39 -15.13
C ARG A 188 6.24 6.87 -16.18
N GLU A 189 7.36 7.56 -16.37
CA GLU A 189 8.42 7.14 -17.29
C GLU A 189 9.08 5.87 -16.77
N TRP A 190 9.44 5.82 -15.50
CA TRP A 190 10.02 4.62 -14.88
C TRP A 190 9.03 3.45 -14.84
N LEU A 191 7.76 3.70 -14.52
CA LEU A 191 6.74 2.65 -14.62
C LEU A 191 6.59 2.12 -16.04
N ARG A 192 6.58 3.01 -17.04
CA ARG A 192 6.49 2.64 -18.44
C ARG A 192 7.68 1.81 -18.91
N GLU A 193 8.90 2.22 -18.52
CA GLU A 193 10.14 1.48 -18.77
C GLU A 193 10.10 0.08 -18.11
N ALA A 194 9.72 0.01 -16.84
CA ALA A 194 9.67 -1.24 -16.08
C ALA A 194 8.64 -2.24 -16.62
N TRP A 195 7.45 -1.77 -16.98
CA TRP A 195 6.37 -2.63 -17.50
C TRP A 195 6.55 -3.01 -18.96
N GLY A 196 7.21 -2.17 -19.73
CA GLY A 196 7.41 -2.40 -21.16
C GLY A 196 6.11 -2.41 -21.98
N GLN A 197 6.24 -2.86 -23.22
CA GLN A 197 5.12 -3.06 -24.13
C GLN A 197 4.59 -4.48 -24.00
N ASN A 198 3.27 -4.66 -23.93
CA ASN A 198 2.65 -5.97 -23.87
C ASN A 198 2.57 -6.64 -25.26
N ALA A 199 2.13 -7.91 -25.31
CA ALA A 199 2.01 -8.68 -26.55
C ALA A 199 1.02 -8.08 -27.58
N ARG A 200 0.15 -7.15 -27.17
CA ARG A 200 -0.77 -6.41 -28.03
C ARG A 200 -0.19 -5.10 -28.55
N GLY A 201 1.06 -4.78 -28.22
CA GLY A 201 1.69 -3.52 -28.61
C GLY A 201 1.26 -2.32 -27.74
N GLU A 202 0.53 -2.55 -26.64
CA GLU A 202 0.10 -1.49 -25.72
C GLU A 202 1.17 -1.26 -24.64
N TRP A 203 1.23 -0.04 -24.12
CA TRP A 203 2.04 0.33 -22.95
C TRP A 203 1.13 0.40 -21.70
N PRO A 204 1.03 -0.66 -20.90
CA PRO A 204 0.04 -0.71 -19.83
C PRO A 204 0.15 0.45 -18.84
N ALA A 205 1.38 0.87 -18.50
CA ALA A 205 1.62 1.94 -17.55
C ALA A 205 1.07 3.32 -17.98
N ASP A 206 0.82 3.54 -19.29
CA ASP A 206 0.21 4.78 -19.78
C ASP A 206 -1.24 4.96 -19.28
N ASN A 207 -1.90 3.85 -18.92
CA ASN A 207 -3.27 3.82 -18.41
C ASN A 207 -3.38 3.70 -16.88
N PHE A 208 -2.26 3.66 -16.17
CA PHE A 208 -2.28 3.58 -14.71
C PHE A 208 -2.71 4.90 -14.08
N LEU A 209 -3.51 4.78 -13.05
CA LEU A 209 -3.84 5.87 -12.14
C LEU A 209 -3.04 5.69 -10.84
N ILE A 210 -2.60 6.79 -10.25
CA ILE A 210 -1.79 6.77 -9.03
C ILE A 210 -2.69 7.16 -7.87
N ARG A 211 -2.99 6.19 -7.01
CA ARG A 211 -3.88 6.43 -5.87
C ARG A 211 -3.28 7.35 -4.82
N GLY A 212 -1.97 7.35 -4.73
CA GLY A 212 -1.20 8.16 -3.80
C GLY A 212 -0.81 9.51 -4.34
N THR A 213 0.17 10.08 -3.69
CA THR A 213 0.68 11.43 -3.98
C THR A 213 1.41 11.51 -5.32
N ALA A 214 1.41 12.68 -5.94
CA ALA A 214 2.23 13.00 -7.12
C ALA A 214 3.74 13.13 -6.81
N TYR A 215 4.13 13.09 -5.55
CA TYR A 215 5.52 13.39 -5.11
C TYR A 215 6.41 12.16 -4.98
N ASN A 216 5.89 10.94 -4.96
CA ASN A 216 6.68 9.71 -4.88
C ASN A 216 7.25 9.34 -6.26
N ARG A 217 8.31 10.03 -6.65
CA ARG A 217 8.94 9.90 -7.97
C ARG A 217 10.20 9.04 -8.01
N GLY A 218 10.62 8.51 -6.86
CA GLY A 218 11.76 7.61 -6.75
C GLY A 218 13.13 8.24 -7.04
N VAL A 219 13.25 9.57 -6.98
CA VAL A 219 14.50 10.29 -7.33
C VAL A 219 15.68 9.76 -6.55
N LEU A 220 15.57 9.68 -5.22
CA LEU A 220 16.64 9.16 -4.38
C LEU A 220 16.82 7.65 -4.49
N LEU A 221 15.76 6.90 -4.68
CA LEU A 221 15.86 5.45 -4.89
C LEU A 221 16.71 5.19 -6.15
N LYS A 222 16.39 5.85 -7.26
CA LYS A 222 17.12 5.71 -8.51
C LYS A 222 18.59 6.14 -8.36
N HIS A 223 18.84 7.29 -7.73
CA HIS A 223 20.18 7.79 -7.46
C HIS A 223 21.04 6.81 -6.65
N LEU A 224 20.47 6.19 -5.61
CA LEU A 224 21.18 5.20 -4.79
C LEU A 224 21.50 3.91 -5.54
N LEU A 225 20.56 3.44 -6.36
CA LEU A 225 20.75 2.22 -7.15
C LEU A 225 21.74 2.42 -8.31
N ASP A 226 21.60 3.52 -9.05
CA ASP A 226 22.35 3.73 -10.30
C ASP A 226 23.74 4.35 -10.03
N ASP A 227 23.84 5.32 -9.11
CA ASP A 227 25.07 6.11 -8.93
C ASP A 227 25.93 5.62 -7.74
N HIS A 228 25.32 4.98 -6.74
CA HIS A 228 26.03 4.55 -5.52
C HIS A 228 26.13 3.03 -5.35
N GLY A 229 25.47 2.24 -6.20
CA GLY A 229 25.50 0.78 -6.12
C GLY A 229 24.92 0.22 -4.81
N ALA A 230 23.90 0.89 -4.27
CA ALA A 230 23.15 0.34 -3.14
C ALA A 230 22.47 -0.99 -3.52
N ASP A 231 22.49 -1.94 -2.61
CA ASP A 231 21.91 -3.26 -2.86
C ASP A 231 20.39 -3.12 -3.06
N ARG A 232 19.89 -3.61 -4.21
CA ARG A 232 18.49 -3.54 -4.57
C ARG A 232 17.73 -4.78 -4.10
N ILE A 233 16.44 -4.60 -3.82
CA ILE A 233 15.49 -5.68 -3.55
C ILE A 233 14.17 -5.40 -4.26
N GLY A 234 13.47 -6.45 -4.67
CA GLY A 234 12.15 -6.36 -5.31
C GLY A 234 12.21 -6.17 -6.82
N ASP A 235 11.05 -6.33 -7.42
CA ASP A 235 10.82 -6.26 -8.87
C ASP A 235 10.10 -4.93 -9.18
N PRO A 236 10.59 -4.11 -10.14
CA PRO A 236 9.99 -2.82 -10.47
C PRO A 236 8.57 -2.92 -11.07
N THR A 237 8.18 -4.11 -11.56
CA THR A 237 6.81 -4.35 -12.05
C THR A 237 5.85 -4.77 -10.94
N GLN A 238 6.35 -5.14 -9.77
CA GLN A 238 5.52 -5.55 -8.63
C GLN A 238 5.13 -4.34 -7.78
N ALA A 239 3.86 -4.27 -7.44
CA ALA A 239 3.29 -3.15 -6.69
C ALA A 239 1.98 -3.56 -6.02
N HIS A 240 1.59 -2.83 -5.00
CA HIS A 240 0.22 -2.81 -4.51
C HIS A 240 -0.65 -2.08 -5.53
N MET A 241 -1.36 -2.84 -6.34
CA MET A 241 -2.20 -2.33 -7.41
C MET A 241 -3.63 -2.80 -7.22
N VAL A 242 -4.55 -1.86 -7.13
CA VAL A 242 -5.97 -2.15 -6.92
C VAL A 242 -6.80 -1.73 -8.13
N ALA A 243 -7.95 -2.35 -8.30
CA ALA A 243 -8.95 -1.87 -9.25
C ALA A 243 -9.67 -0.65 -8.65
N ILE A 244 -9.55 0.49 -9.31
CA ILE A 244 -10.21 1.74 -8.90
C ILE A 244 -11.16 2.23 -9.98
N ASP A 245 -12.08 3.09 -9.61
CA ASP A 245 -12.99 3.72 -10.55
C ASP A 245 -12.20 4.44 -11.65
N ALA A 246 -12.52 4.16 -12.90
CA ALA A 246 -11.82 4.72 -14.06
C ALA A 246 -11.94 6.26 -14.16
N ARG A 247 -12.87 6.86 -13.41
CA ARG A 247 -13.08 8.32 -13.30
C ARG A 247 -12.23 8.98 -12.22
N ALA A 248 -11.45 8.17 -11.48
CA ALA A 248 -10.53 8.71 -10.47
C ALA A 248 -9.49 9.65 -11.10
N PRO A 249 -9.02 10.67 -10.36
CA PRO A 249 -7.96 11.55 -10.85
C PRO A 249 -6.64 10.77 -11.06
N LEU A 250 -5.75 11.34 -11.87
CA LEU A 250 -4.45 10.73 -12.15
C LEU A 250 -3.62 10.52 -10.89
N PHE A 251 -3.65 11.47 -9.94
CA PHE A 251 -2.99 11.41 -8.64
C PHE A 251 -3.99 11.69 -7.52
N ASP A 252 -3.63 11.30 -6.29
CA ASP A 252 -4.38 11.62 -5.07
C ASP A 252 -5.83 11.11 -5.02
N GLY A 253 -6.18 10.10 -5.86
CA GLY A 253 -7.49 9.46 -5.82
C GLY A 253 -7.81 8.80 -4.48
N GLY A 254 -6.78 8.38 -3.78
CA GLY A 254 -6.89 7.84 -2.43
C GLY A 254 -7.66 6.52 -2.34
N ILE A 255 -7.99 6.14 -1.11
CA ILE A 255 -8.67 4.88 -0.84
C ILE A 255 -10.13 4.88 -1.26
N CYS A 256 -10.76 6.05 -1.31
CA CYS A 256 -12.19 6.18 -1.62
C CYS A 256 -12.53 5.86 -3.08
N THR A 257 -11.54 5.84 -3.99
CA THR A 257 -11.75 5.48 -5.40
C THR A 257 -11.73 3.98 -5.66
N ARG A 258 -11.37 3.15 -4.66
CA ARG A 258 -11.40 1.70 -4.78
C ARG A 258 -12.83 1.20 -4.90
N ILE A 259 -13.04 0.21 -5.77
CA ILE A 259 -14.32 -0.46 -5.94
C ILE A 259 -14.30 -1.76 -5.15
N ASP A 260 -15.14 -1.85 -4.11
CA ASP A 260 -15.15 -2.96 -3.14
C ASP A 260 -16.25 -4.01 -3.41
N CYS A 261 -16.97 -3.92 -4.53
CA CYS A 261 -18.02 -4.88 -4.91
C CYS A 261 -17.56 -6.05 -5.80
N VAL A 262 -16.28 -6.11 -6.15
CA VAL A 262 -15.73 -7.10 -7.09
C VAL A 262 -16.10 -8.54 -6.71
N SER A 263 -15.93 -8.92 -5.45
CA SER A 263 -16.25 -10.27 -4.98
C SER A 263 -17.75 -10.60 -4.96
N LEU A 264 -18.62 -9.58 -5.00
CA LEU A 264 -20.09 -9.74 -4.94
C LEU A 264 -20.75 -9.83 -6.31
N GLY A 265 -19.98 -9.69 -7.38
CA GLY A 265 -20.43 -9.76 -8.76
C GLY A 265 -19.45 -10.51 -9.65
N VAL A 266 -19.33 -10.09 -10.89
CA VAL A 266 -18.32 -10.55 -11.84
C VAL A 266 -17.55 -9.38 -12.42
N VAL A 267 -16.34 -9.63 -12.93
CA VAL A 267 -15.56 -8.63 -13.65
C VAL A 267 -15.32 -9.09 -15.08
N VAL A 268 -15.70 -8.25 -16.03
CA VAL A 268 -15.45 -8.49 -17.45
C VAL A 268 -14.44 -7.47 -18.00
N ASN A 269 -13.69 -7.86 -19.02
CA ASN A 269 -12.83 -6.95 -19.78
C ASN A 269 -13.65 -6.14 -20.81
N ARG A 270 -13.01 -5.29 -21.61
CA ARG A 270 -13.68 -4.50 -22.66
C ARG A 270 -14.31 -5.33 -23.79
N GLU A 271 -13.93 -6.60 -23.89
CA GLU A 271 -14.47 -7.56 -24.85
C GLU A 271 -15.71 -8.30 -24.30
N GLY A 272 -16.10 -8.01 -23.05
CA GLY A 272 -17.26 -8.61 -22.38
C GLY A 272 -16.97 -9.97 -21.75
N GLU A 273 -15.70 -10.35 -21.58
CA GLU A 273 -15.26 -11.67 -21.10
C GLU A 273 -14.72 -11.59 -19.66
N ARG A 274 -15.07 -12.58 -18.82
CA ARG A 274 -14.45 -12.76 -17.49
C ARG A 274 -13.03 -13.26 -17.63
N PHE A 275 -12.15 -12.84 -16.72
CA PHE A 275 -10.72 -13.16 -16.80
C PHE A 275 -10.09 -13.67 -15.50
N TYR A 276 -10.81 -13.67 -14.39
CA TYR A 276 -10.29 -14.17 -13.11
C TYR A 276 -11.41 -14.63 -12.16
N ASP A 277 -11.03 -15.33 -11.08
CA ASP A 277 -11.92 -15.73 -9.99
C ASP A 277 -12.14 -14.58 -9.00
N GLU A 278 -13.28 -13.95 -9.03
CA GLU A 278 -13.64 -12.85 -8.14
C GLU A 278 -13.89 -13.32 -6.69
N GLY A 279 -14.07 -14.61 -6.50
CA GLY A 279 -14.37 -15.27 -5.22
C GLY A 279 -13.21 -16.06 -4.61
N GLU A 280 -11.97 -15.88 -5.08
CA GLU A 280 -10.82 -16.70 -4.67
C GLU A 280 -10.54 -16.69 -3.16
N ASP A 281 -10.67 -15.55 -2.50
CA ASP A 281 -10.45 -15.37 -1.07
C ASP A 281 -11.11 -14.07 -0.57
N PHE A 282 -11.07 -13.85 0.74
CA PHE A 282 -11.54 -12.61 1.35
C PHE A 282 -10.95 -11.37 0.67
N TRP A 283 -11.81 -10.42 0.36
CA TRP A 283 -11.44 -9.20 -0.36
C TRP A 283 -10.21 -8.48 0.22
N PRO A 284 -10.04 -8.29 1.56
CA PRO A 284 -8.86 -7.66 2.13
C PRO A 284 -7.52 -8.38 1.87
N LYS A 285 -7.56 -9.64 1.48
CA LYS A 285 -6.37 -10.44 1.12
C LYS A 285 -6.09 -10.45 -0.38
N ARG A 286 -7.09 -10.16 -1.23
CA ARG A 286 -6.97 -10.30 -2.69
C ARG A 286 -7.19 -9.01 -3.48
N TYR A 287 -7.79 -7.96 -2.90
CA TYR A 287 -8.07 -6.71 -3.61
C TYR A 287 -6.84 -6.08 -4.27
N ALA A 288 -5.66 -6.30 -3.72
CA ALA A 288 -4.42 -5.67 -4.14
C ALA A 288 -3.79 -6.26 -5.41
N ILE A 289 -4.35 -7.34 -5.96
CA ILE A 289 -3.91 -7.90 -7.26
C ILE A 289 -4.79 -7.42 -8.41
N TRP A 290 -5.98 -6.91 -8.13
CA TRP A 290 -6.98 -6.60 -9.16
C TRP A 290 -6.54 -5.47 -10.10
N GLY A 291 -5.75 -4.51 -9.62
CA GLY A 291 -5.15 -3.52 -10.50
C GLY A 291 -4.22 -4.15 -11.54
N ARG A 292 -3.41 -5.14 -11.13
CA ARG A 292 -2.53 -5.88 -12.05
C ARG A 292 -3.32 -6.75 -13.03
N LEU A 293 -4.37 -7.42 -12.56
CA LEU A 293 -5.25 -8.21 -13.43
C LEU A 293 -5.91 -7.35 -14.51
N VAL A 294 -6.38 -6.16 -14.15
CA VAL A 294 -6.92 -5.17 -15.09
C VAL A 294 -5.83 -4.63 -16.03
N ALA A 295 -4.61 -4.41 -15.54
CA ALA A 295 -3.47 -3.96 -16.36
C ALA A 295 -3.11 -4.95 -17.48
N GLN A 296 -3.44 -6.21 -17.32
CA GLN A 296 -3.22 -7.27 -18.33
C GLN A 296 -4.35 -7.37 -19.37
N GLN A 297 -5.49 -6.71 -19.14
CA GLN A 297 -6.63 -6.75 -20.06
C GLN A 297 -6.47 -5.76 -21.22
N PRO A 298 -7.16 -5.99 -22.34
CA PRO A 298 -7.16 -5.08 -23.49
C PRO A 298 -7.55 -3.65 -23.07
N GLY A 299 -6.71 -2.66 -23.41
CA GLY A 299 -6.91 -1.25 -23.05
C GLY A 299 -6.78 -0.96 -21.56
N GLN A 300 -6.28 -1.93 -20.76
CA GLN A 300 -6.12 -1.82 -19.30
C GLN A 300 -7.39 -1.33 -18.59
N ILE A 301 -8.52 -1.90 -18.99
CA ILE A 301 -9.84 -1.59 -18.42
C ILE A 301 -10.61 -2.88 -18.14
N GLY A 302 -11.36 -2.87 -17.04
CA GLY A 302 -12.32 -3.90 -16.66
C GLY A 302 -13.62 -3.26 -16.19
N TYR A 303 -14.65 -4.08 -16.00
CA TYR A 303 -15.96 -3.62 -15.58
C TYR A 303 -16.49 -4.57 -14.49
N SER A 304 -16.68 -4.07 -13.28
CA SER A 304 -17.35 -4.81 -12.21
C SER A 304 -18.86 -4.73 -12.40
N ILE A 305 -19.50 -5.87 -12.56
CA ILE A 305 -20.94 -6.00 -12.82
C ILE A 305 -21.60 -6.63 -11.60
N ILE A 306 -22.59 -5.95 -11.04
CA ILE A 306 -23.38 -6.42 -9.92
C ILE A 306 -24.86 -6.19 -10.17
N ASP A 307 -25.70 -6.86 -9.42
CA ASP A 307 -27.13 -6.60 -9.35
C ASP A 307 -27.56 -6.00 -8.01
N SER A 308 -28.85 -5.72 -7.86
CA SER A 308 -29.41 -5.09 -6.66
C SER A 308 -29.16 -5.87 -5.36
N LYS A 309 -28.96 -7.20 -5.43
CA LYS A 309 -28.68 -8.05 -4.25
C LYS A 309 -27.35 -7.73 -3.58
N ALA A 310 -26.40 -7.09 -4.28
CA ALA A 310 -25.09 -6.70 -3.74
C ALA A 310 -25.12 -5.35 -3.02
N ILE A 311 -26.10 -4.51 -3.32
CA ILE A 311 -26.17 -3.14 -2.77
C ILE A 311 -26.30 -3.18 -1.24
N GLY A 312 -25.54 -2.30 -0.57
CA GLY A 312 -25.46 -2.23 0.89
C GLY A 312 -24.52 -3.26 1.55
N ARG A 313 -23.88 -4.13 0.77
CA ARG A 313 -22.96 -5.19 1.27
C ARG A 313 -21.48 -4.84 1.11
N PHE A 314 -21.16 -3.70 0.55
CA PHE A 314 -19.79 -3.22 0.34
C PHE A 314 -19.69 -1.73 0.65
N MET A 315 -18.46 -1.21 0.78
CA MET A 315 -18.23 0.22 0.98
C MET A 315 -18.78 1.01 -0.21
N PRO A 316 -19.62 2.03 0.02
CA PRO A 316 -20.17 2.84 -1.05
C PRO A 316 -19.05 3.49 -1.87
N PRO A 317 -19.07 3.41 -3.22
CA PRO A 317 -18.10 4.10 -4.06
C PRO A 317 -18.36 5.60 -4.07
N VAL A 318 -17.31 6.39 -4.33
CA VAL A 318 -17.41 7.86 -4.46
C VAL A 318 -18.27 8.25 -5.67
N PHE A 319 -18.13 7.50 -6.76
CA PHE A 319 -18.91 7.73 -7.97
C PHE A 319 -19.99 6.65 -8.09
N PRO A 320 -21.23 7.04 -8.40
CA PRO A 320 -22.30 6.06 -8.58
C PRO A 320 -22.01 5.15 -9.77
N GLY A 321 -22.40 3.86 -9.66
CA GLY A 321 -22.34 2.92 -10.78
C GLY A 321 -23.27 3.35 -11.93
N VAL A 322 -22.92 2.95 -13.14
CA VAL A 322 -23.84 3.01 -14.28
C VAL A 322 -25.00 2.05 -13.99
N LYS A 323 -26.23 2.58 -13.99
CA LYS A 323 -27.45 1.83 -13.64
C LYS A 323 -28.27 1.52 -14.88
N ALA A 324 -28.83 0.32 -14.95
CA ALA A 324 -29.74 -0.11 -15.99
C ALA A 324 -30.79 -1.10 -15.45
N ASP A 325 -31.91 -1.21 -16.12
CA ASP A 325 -33.01 -2.12 -15.76
C ASP A 325 -32.87 -3.50 -16.43
N SER A 326 -31.94 -3.62 -17.40
CA SER A 326 -31.59 -4.89 -18.03
C SER A 326 -30.08 -4.98 -18.29
N LEU A 327 -29.56 -6.22 -18.38
CA LEU A 327 -28.16 -6.49 -18.70
C LEU A 327 -27.76 -5.99 -20.12
N PRO A 328 -28.58 -6.18 -21.18
CA PRO A 328 -28.25 -5.60 -22.48
C PRO A 328 -28.14 -4.08 -22.46
N GLU A 329 -29.03 -3.40 -21.76
CA GLU A 329 -28.98 -1.93 -21.56
C GLU A 329 -27.71 -1.52 -20.82
N LEU A 330 -27.34 -2.28 -19.77
CA LEU A 330 -26.11 -2.01 -19.03
C LEU A 330 -24.88 -2.14 -19.93
N ALA A 331 -24.81 -3.19 -20.75
CA ALA A 331 -23.72 -3.37 -21.71
C ALA A 331 -23.60 -2.20 -22.70
N GLN A 332 -24.74 -1.74 -23.25
CA GLN A 332 -24.76 -0.57 -24.14
C GLN A 332 -24.25 0.69 -23.45
N LYS A 333 -24.73 0.97 -22.22
CA LYS A 333 -24.31 2.13 -21.43
C LYS A 333 -22.81 2.11 -21.07
N LEU A 334 -22.25 0.90 -20.90
CA LEU A 334 -20.82 0.70 -20.63
C LEU A 334 -19.95 0.65 -21.89
N GLY A 335 -20.57 0.63 -23.09
CA GLY A 335 -19.85 0.50 -24.36
C GLY A 335 -19.25 -0.89 -24.58
N LEU A 336 -19.88 -1.92 -24.00
CA LEU A 336 -19.45 -3.33 -24.13
C LEU A 336 -20.17 -4.00 -25.33
N PRO A 337 -19.53 -4.99 -25.99
CA PRO A 337 -20.18 -5.82 -26.99
C PRO A 337 -21.34 -6.61 -26.36
N VAL A 338 -22.58 -6.24 -26.68
CA VAL A 338 -23.78 -6.77 -26.02
C VAL A 338 -23.87 -8.29 -26.13
N GLU A 339 -23.59 -8.83 -27.31
CA GLU A 339 -23.70 -10.26 -27.57
C GLU A 339 -22.73 -11.07 -26.71
N THR A 340 -21.43 -10.74 -26.75
CA THR A 340 -20.39 -11.41 -25.93
C THR A 340 -20.66 -11.25 -24.44
N PHE A 341 -21.00 -10.04 -24.02
CA PHE A 341 -21.37 -9.77 -22.63
C PHE A 341 -22.52 -10.65 -22.15
N MET A 342 -23.60 -10.75 -22.94
CA MET A 342 -24.75 -11.59 -22.60
C MET A 342 -24.41 -13.07 -22.61
N GLN A 343 -23.57 -13.56 -23.54
CA GLN A 343 -23.07 -14.93 -23.52
C GLN A 343 -22.31 -15.22 -22.24
N THR A 344 -21.42 -14.32 -21.84
CA THR A 344 -20.62 -14.43 -20.60
C THR A 344 -21.52 -14.48 -19.35
N LEU A 345 -22.48 -13.55 -19.22
CA LEU A 345 -23.38 -13.49 -18.06
C LEU A 345 -24.34 -14.68 -18.00
N ASN A 346 -24.88 -15.12 -19.14
CA ASN A 346 -25.75 -16.30 -19.21
C ASN A 346 -24.99 -17.58 -18.82
N ALA A 347 -23.76 -17.77 -19.33
CA ALA A 347 -22.91 -18.89 -18.95
C ALA A 347 -22.56 -18.88 -17.45
N TYR A 348 -22.23 -17.71 -16.91
CA TYR A 348 -21.98 -17.54 -15.48
C TYR A 348 -23.23 -17.88 -14.64
N ASN A 349 -24.37 -17.32 -14.99
CA ASN A 349 -25.63 -17.56 -14.25
C ASN A 349 -26.02 -19.04 -14.25
N ALA A 350 -25.88 -19.73 -15.39
CA ALA A 350 -26.17 -21.17 -15.53
C ALA A 350 -25.20 -22.05 -14.72
N ALA A 351 -23.95 -21.60 -14.57
CA ALA A 351 -22.91 -22.31 -13.83
C ALA A 351 -23.03 -22.17 -12.31
N CYS A 352 -23.74 -21.17 -11.81
CA CYS A 352 -23.87 -20.91 -10.38
C CYS A 352 -24.52 -22.09 -9.63
N ARG A 353 -23.87 -22.52 -8.54
CA ARG A 353 -24.40 -23.44 -7.53
C ARG A 353 -24.57 -22.65 -6.24
N VAL A 354 -25.82 -22.26 -6.00
CA VAL A 354 -26.15 -21.40 -4.87
C VAL A 354 -26.33 -22.27 -3.64
N GLY A 355 -25.39 -22.16 -2.71
CA GLY A 355 -25.47 -22.72 -1.37
C GLY A 355 -26.04 -21.70 -0.37
N ARG A 356 -25.50 -21.69 0.85
CA ARG A 356 -25.82 -20.68 1.84
C ARG A 356 -24.92 -19.46 1.65
N PHE A 357 -25.44 -18.43 0.97
CA PHE A 357 -24.70 -17.20 0.77
C PHE A 357 -24.39 -16.48 2.09
N ASP A 358 -23.11 -16.31 2.37
CA ASP A 358 -22.61 -15.54 3.48
C ASP A 358 -21.31 -14.82 3.09
N HIS A 359 -21.39 -13.53 2.81
CA HIS A 359 -20.22 -12.73 2.41
C HIS A 359 -19.22 -12.49 3.56
N THR A 360 -19.52 -12.95 4.77
CA THR A 360 -18.63 -12.87 5.94
C THR A 360 -17.80 -14.13 6.15
N THR A 361 -18.03 -15.18 5.39
CA THR A 361 -17.28 -16.44 5.39
C THR A 361 -16.86 -16.79 3.96
N LEU A 362 -15.92 -17.71 3.78
CA LEU A 362 -15.72 -18.40 2.51
C LEU A 362 -16.89 -19.40 2.36
N ASP A 363 -17.94 -18.94 1.71
CA ASP A 363 -19.20 -19.68 1.60
C ASP A 363 -19.14 -20.80 0.55
N ASP A 364 -20.22 -21.57 0.42
CA ASP A 364 -20.34 -22.68 -0.51
C ASP A 364 -21.01 -22.30 -1.84
N CYS A 365 -21.27 -21.00 -2.08
CA CYS A 365 -21.78 -20.51 -3.35
C CYS A 365 -20.66 -20.44 -4.39
N HIS A 366 -20.64 -21.32 -5.37
CA HIS A 366 -19.58 -21.45 -6.37
C HIS A 366 -20.11 -21.66 -7.79
N THR A 367 -19.23 -21.71 -8.79
CA THR A 367 -19.60 -22.10 -10.16
C THR A 367 -19.03 -23.47 -10.49
N GLU A 368 -19.76 -24.25 -11.31
CA GLU A 368 -19.32 -25.53 -11.84
C GLU A 368 -19.22 -25.47 -13.36
N GLY A 369 -18.16 -26.08 -13.92
CA GLY A 369 -17.97 -26.19 -15.36
C GLY A 369 -17.69 -24.86 -16.08
N LEU A 370 -17.29 -23.82 -15.36
CA LEU A 370 -16.99 -22.50 -15.90
C LEU A 370 -15.49 -22.16 -15.74
N ALA A 371 -14.90 -21.59 -16.77
CA ALA A 371 -13.54 -21.04 -16.72
C ALA A 371 -13.54 -19.55 -17.13
N PRO A 372 -12.98 -18.66 -16.30
CA PRO A 372 -12.52 -18.92 -14.94
C PRO A 372 -13.65 -19.27 -13.99
N ALA A 373 -13.38 -20.14 -13.02
CA ALA A 373 -14.32 -20.43 -11.96
C ALA A 373 -14.59 -19.20 -11.09
N LYS A 374 -15.66 -19.20 -10.31
CA LYS A 374 -15.83 -18.35 -9.14
C LYS A 374 -16.06 -19.25 -7.93
N THR A 375 -15.11 -19.24 -6.97
CA THR A 375 -15.04 -20.25 -5.92
C THR A 375 -15.90 -19.95 -4.72
N HIS A 376 -16.23 -18.70 -4.44
CA HIS A 376 -17.11 -18.28 -3.35
C HIS A 376 -18.01 -17.14 -3.81
N TRP A 377 -19.12 -16.93 -3.09
CA TRP A 377 -20.11 -15.85 -3.29
C TRP A 377 -20.72 -15.81 -4.69
N ALA A 378 -20.70 -16.94 -5.40
CA ALA A 378 -21.28 -17.03 -6.73
C ALA A 378 -22.81 -17.07 -6.63
N ARG A 379 -23.46 -16.01 -7.08
CA ARG A 379 -24.90 -15.91 -7.23
C ARG A 379 -25.24 -15.44 -8.64
N PRO A 380 -26.32 -15.92 -9.27
CA PRO A 380 -26.77 -15.38 -10.55
C PRO A 380 -26.91 -13.85 -10.48
N ILE A 381 -26.52 -13.17 -11.53
CA ILE A 381 -26.76 -11.73 -11.71
C ILE A 381 -28.04 -11.58 -12.54
N ASP A 382 -29.17 -11.51 -11.84
CA ASP A 382 -30.52 -11.69 -12.43
C ASP A 382 -31.57 -10.73 -11.86
N THR A 383 -31.24 -9.91 -10.88
CA THR A 383 -32.19 -9.07 -10.15
C THR A 383 -31.93 -7.59 -10.41
N ALA A 384 -32.78 -6.99 -11.22
CA ALA A 384 -32.70 -5.54 -11.53
C ALA A 384 -32.89 -4.67 -10.26
N PRO A 385 -32.39 -3.44 -10.24
CA PRO A 385 -31.52 -2.84 -11.23
C PRO A 385 -30.09 -3.41 -11.20
N PHE A 386 -29.43 -3.38 -12.34
CA PHE A 386 -28.04 -3.79 -12.53
C PHE A 386 -27.11 -2.57 -12.47
N TYR A 387 -25.87 -2.80 -12.02
CA TYR A 387 -24.88 -1.75 -11.88
C TYR A 387 -23.53 -2.18 -12.47
N GLY A 388 -22.86 -1.25 -13.14
CA GLY A 388 -21.54 -1.43 -13.71
C GLY A 388 -20.59 -0.31 -13.30
N TYR A 389 -19.35 -0.71 -12.99
CA TYR A 389 -18.27 0.20 -12.61
C TYR A 389 -17.07 -0.05 -13.51
N ALA A 390 -16.67 0.94 -14.30
CA ALA A 390 -15.43 0.86 -15.08
C ALA A 390 -14.23 0.95 -14.14
N LEU A 391 -13.28 0.02 -14.31
CA LEU A 391 -12.10 -0.18 -13.47
C LEU A 391 -10.83 0.12 -14.23
N LYS A 392 -9.91 0.86 -13.63
CA LYS A 392 -8.53 1.03 -14.08
C LYS A 392 -7.53 0.55 -13.03
N PRO A 393 -6.29 0.23 -13.45
CA PRO A 393 -5.21 -0.07 -12.51
C PRO A 393 -4.87 1.16 -11.66
N GLY A 394 -5.00 1.04 -10.34
CA GLY A 394 -4.63 2.07 -9.38
C GLY A 394 -3.37 1.66 -8.62
N VAL A 395 -2.23 2.27 -8.94
CA VAL A 395 -0.96 2.00 -8.25
C VAL A 395 -0.92 2.76 -6.93
N THR A 396 -0.54 2.07 -5.86
CA THR A 396 -0.50 2.68 -4.53
C THR A 396 0.88 2.67 -3.92
N PHE A 397 1.68 1.61 -4.23
CA PHE A 397 2.86 1.28 -3.44
C PHE A 397 3.75 0.34 -4.26
N THR A 398 4.96 0.74 -4.56
CA THR A 398 5.94 -0.04 -5.33
C THR A 398 6.82 -0.90 -4.43
N TYR A 399 7.33 -2.05 -4.93
CA TYR A 399 8.12 -2.97 -4.12
C TYR A 399 9.62 -2.92 -4.40
N LEU A 400 10.03 -2.44 -5.58
CA LEU A 400 11.46 -2.18 -5.80
C LEU A 400 11.96 -1.15 -4.80
N GLY A 401 13.01 -1.49 -4.08
CA GLY A 401 13.61 -0.66 -3.05
C GLY A 401 15.03 -1.05 -2.72
N LEU A 402 15.49 -0.58 -1.57
CA LEU A 402 16.82 -0.83 -1.02
C LEU A 402 16.81 -2.05 -0.12
N HIS A 403 17.83 -2.89 -0.27
CA HIS A 403 18.06 -3.99 0.65
C HIS A 403 18.51 -3.46 2.01
N THR A 404 17.96 -4.04 3.08
CA THR A 404 18.27 -3.66 4.46
C THR A 404 18.33 -4.89 5.36
N ASP A 405 18.66 -4.69 6.62
CA ASP A 405 18.68 -5.70 7.66
C ASP A 405 17.80 -5.29 8.86
N ASP A 406 17.91 -6.02 9.96
CA ASP A 406 17.15 -5.78 11.19
C ASP A 406 17.62 -4.55 12.00
N THR A 407 18.60 -3.80 11.46
CA THR A 407 18.99 -2.47 11.96
C THR A 407 18.38 -1.33 11.16
N ALA A 408 17.69 -1.62 10.05
CA ALA A 408 17.24 -0.69 9.03
C ALA A 408 18.37 0.02 8.25
N ALA A 409 19.61 -0.45 8.32
CA ALA A 409 20.73 0.13 7.58
C ALA A 409 20.64 -0.19 6.07
N VAL A 410 20.95 0.79 5.23
CA VAL A 410 21.11 0.58 3.78
C VAL A 410 22.36 -0.27 3.53
N ARG A 411 22.28 -1.23 2.62
CA ARG A 411 23.40 -2.13 2.30
C ARG A 411 24.08 -1.73 1.00
N PHE A 412 25.41 -1.89 0.99
CA PHE A 412 26.28 -1.66 -0.16
C PHE A 412 27.23 -2.87 -0.30
N GLY A 413 27.03 -3.72 -1.33
CA GLY A 413 27.80 -4.92 -1.51
C GLY A 413 27.74 -5.86 -0.28
N ASN A 414 26.54 -6.04 0.28
CA ASN A 414 26.27 -6.80 1.51
C ASN A 414 26.84 -6.21 2.81
N GLN A 415 27.38 -5.01 2.81
CA GLN A 415 27.81 -4.31 4.02
C GLN A 415 26.77 -3.27 4.44
N PRO A 416 26.34 -3.27 5.72
CA PRO A 416 25.42 -2.25 6.20
C PRO A 416 26.12 -0.90 6.34
N SER A 417 25.44 0.17 5.95
CA SER A 417 25.90 1.52 6.20
C SER A 417 25.94 1.81 7.70
N ARG A 418 26.92 2.60 8.12
CA ARG A 418 27.07 2.99 9.53
C ARG A 418 26.11 4.10 9.97
N ASN A 419 25.65 4.93 9.04
CA ASN A 419 24.88 6.14 9.34
C ASN A 419 23.79 6.48 8.31
N LEU A 420 23.48 5.55 7.39
CA LEU A 420 22.42 5.70 6.42
C LEU A 420 21.39 4.59 6.61
N PHE A 421 20.17 4.95 6.95
CA PHE A 421 19.09 4.02 7.25
C PHE A 421 17.93 4.21 6.28
N VAL A 422 17.10 3.18 6.13
CA VAL A 422 15.93 3.21 5.23
C VAL A 422 14.68 2.68 5.90
N ALA A 423 13.53 3.28 5.58
CA ALA A 423 12.26 2.86 6.14
C ALA A 423 11.09 3.07 5.16
N GLY A 424 10.02 2.34 5.39
CA GLY A 424 8.78 2.46 4.64
C GLY A 424 8.88 1.84 3.25
N GLU A 425 8.28 2.51 2.28
CA GLU A 425 8.16 1.97 0.92
C GLU A 425 9.52 1.75 0.24
N MET A 426 10.52 2.60 0.53
CA MET A 426 11.87 2.46 -0.04
C MET A 426 12.57 1.13 0.31
N MET A 427 12.08 0.37 1.29
CA MET A 427 12.62 -0.94 1.68
C MET A 427 11.57 -2.05 1.68
N ALA A 428 10.37 -1.78 1.24
CA ALA A 428 9.25 -2.71 1.35
C ALA A 428 9.47 -4.04 0.61
N GLY A 429 10.27 -4.04 -0.45
CA GLY A 429 10.63 -5.24 -1.21
C GLY A 429 11.31 -6.34 -0.38
N ASN A 430 11.91 -6.00 0.77
CA ASN A 430 12.42 -7.00 1.72
C ASN A 430 11.29 -7.86 2.33
N VAL A 431 10.10 -7.27 2.49
CA VAL A 431 8.93 -7.94 3.09
C VAL A 431 7.88 -8.32 2.04
N LEU A 432 7.75 -7.52 0.99
CA LEU A 432 6.72 -7.66 -0.06
C LEU A 432 7.39 -7.83 -1.43
N GLY A 433 7.74 -9.06 -1.79
CA GLY A 433 8.23 -9.36 -3.15
C GLY A 433 7.11 -9.33 -4.19
N LYS A 434 5.90 -9.69 -3.79
CA LYS A 434 4.65 -9.52 -4.55
C LYS A 434 3.44 -9.55 -3.60
N GLY A 435 2.25 -9.24 -4.11
CA GLY A 435 1.01 -9.29 -3.34
C GLY A 435 0.99 -8.28 -2.20
N TYR A 436 -0.12 -8.24 -1.46
CA TYR A 436 -0.30 -7.29 -0.37
C TYR A 436 -1.46 -7.73 0.51
N THR A 437 -1.37 -7.53 1.79
CA THR A 437 -2.52 -7.66 2.70
C THR A 437 -2.83 -6.31 3.35
N ALA A 438 -4.12 -6.01 3.53
CA ALA A 438 -4.56 -4.68 4.00
C ALA A 438 -3.81 -4.25 5.27
N GLY A 439 -3.27 -3.04 5.26
CA GLY A 439 -2.60 -2.40 6.40
C GLY A 439 -1.13 -2.76 6.62
N VAL A 440 -0.57 -3.77 5.91
CA VAL A 440 0.82 -4.22 6.12
C VAL A 440 1.85 -3.12 5.80
N GLY A 441 1.61 -2.29 4.78
CA GLY A 441 2.51 -1.18 4.46
C GLY A 441 2.65 -0.17 5.60
N MET A 442 1.57 0.05 6.37
CA MET A 442 1.63 0.89 7.58
C MET A 442 2.40 0.21 8.69
N SER A 443 2.30 -1.11 8.84
CA SER A 443 3.09 -1.88 9.82
C SER A 443 4.58 -1.82 9.47
N ILE A 444 4.95 -2.04 8.21
CA ILE A 444 6.34 -1.89 7.71
C ILE A 444 6.86 -0.48 8.01
N GLY A 445 6.11 0.54 7.58
CA GLY A 445 6.53 1.93 7.73
C GLY A 445 6.70 2.37 9.18
N THR A 446 5.80 1.92 10.09
CA THR A 446 5.88 2.26 11.51
C THR A 446 7.01 1.50 12.21
N ALA A 447 7.15 0.19 11.96
CA ALA A 447 8.19 -0.64 12.57
C ALA A 447 9.58 -0.18 12.14
N PHE A 448 9.85 -0.13 10.84
CA PHE A 448 11.15 0.28 10.33
C PHE A 448 11.42 1.76 10.51
N GLY A 449 10.41 2.63 10.49
CA GLY A 449 10.57 4.04 10.81
C GLY A 449 11.08 4.24 12.22
N ARG A 450 10.51 3.55 13.21
CA ARG A 450 10.96 3.58 14.60
C ARG A 450 12.40 3.04 14.74
N MET A 451 12.71 1.91 14.09
CA MET A 451 14.05 1.31 14.12
C MET A 451 15.09 2.23 13.48
N ALA A 452 14.80 2.76 12.29
CA ALA A 452 15.70 3.67 11.57
C ALA A 452 15.95 4.95 12.38
N GLY A 453 14.92 5.51 13.01
CA GLY A 453 15.05 6.70 13.87
C GLY A 453 15.92 6.46 15.10
N ARG A 454 15.69 5.34 15.82
CA ARG A 454 16.52 4.91 16.93
C ARG A 454 17.98 4.76 16.50
N ASN A 455 18.22 4.02 15.42
CA ASN A 455 19.58 3.70 14.98
C ASN A 455 20.29 4.91 14.36
N ALA A 456 19.56 5.82 13.74
CA ALA A 456 20.13 7.10 13.30
C ALA A 456 20.57 7.97 14.49
N ALA A 457 19.83 7.98 15.59
CA ALA A 457 20.23 8.68 16.81
C ALA A 457 21.47 8.04 17.46
N LEU A 458 21.52 6.71 17.54
CA LEU A 458 22.70 5.98 18.05
C LEU A 458 23.95 6.29 17.18
N ALA A 459 23.82 6.20 15.85
CA ALA A 459 24.91 6.52 14.94
C ALA A 459 25.37 7.99 15.07
N ALA A 460 24.44 8.93 15.24
CA ALA A 460 24.76 10.35 15.47
C ALA A 460 25.48 10.57 16.81
N ALA A 461 25.29 9.71 17.79
CA ALA A 461 26.02 9.70 19.08
C ALA A 461 27.32 8.89 19.04
N GLY A 462 27.68 8.29 17.87
CA GLY A 462 28.89 7.46 17.72
C GLY A 462 28.74 6.05 18.31
N GLN A 463 27.50 5.58 18.48
CA GLN A 463 27.16 4.26 19.01
C GLN A 463 26.81 3.27 17.91
N ALA A 464 26.95 1.98 18.17
CA ALA A 464 26.56 0.92 17.25
C ALA A 464 25.03 0.85 17.10
N ALA A 465 24.57 0.47 15.91
CA ALA A 465 23.16 0.22 15.67
C ALA A 465 22.65 -0.94 16.54
N ALA A 466 21.43 -0.80 17.02
CA ALA A 466 20.73 -1.82 17.78
C ALA A 466 19.91 -2.73 16.83
N HIS A 467 20.00 -4.01 17.02
CA HIS A 467 19.25 -5.00 16.25
C HIS A 467 17.79 -5.13 16.72
N GLY A 468 16.93 -5.54 15.80
CA GLY A 468 15.58 -5.93 16.09
C GLY A 468 14.60 -4.75 16.35
N ALA A 469 13.35 -5.10 16.61
CA ALA A 469 12.28 -4.14 16.83
C ALA A 469 12.52 -3.27 18.08
N VAL A 470 12.01 -2.04 18.03
CA VAL A 470 11.97 -1.15 19.20
C VAL A 470 10.98 -1.72 20.20
N GLN A 471 11.45 -2.04 21.39
CA GLN A 471 10.58 -2.38 22.52
C GLN A 471 10.15 -1.08 23.19
N ASP A 472 8.86 -0.94 23.46
CA ASP A 472 8.37 0.16 24.29
C ASP A 472 8.64 -0.23 25.76
N GLU A 473 9.55 0.46 26.40
CA GLU A 473 9.60 0.47 27.86
C GLU A 473 8.31 1.21 28.30
N GLY A 474 7.42 0.48 28.94
CA GLY A 474 6.06 0.85 29.31
C GLY A 474 5.93 2.11 30.19
#